data_0913c4c587be41607aabcaa66cb5cbdc
#
_entry.id   0913c4c587be41607aabcaa66cb5cbdc
#
_cell.length_a   1.000
_cell.length_b   1.000
_cell.length_c   1.000
_cell.angle_alpha   90.00
_cell.angle_beta   90.00
_cell.angle_gamma   90.00
#
_symmetry.space_group_name_H-M   'P 1'
#
loop_
_entity.id
_entity.type
_entity.pdbx_description
1 polymer ?
#
loop_
_entity_poly.entity_id
_entity_poly.type
_entity_poly.pdbx_seq_one_letter_code
_entity_poly.pdbx_strand_id
1 'polypeptide(L)'
;QFIKHPYLITMTSITRVFDLLKHIQKNFQKEDIIAGKHAGKWAKYSTNQFLQLVDETSRGLLTLGIKKDDKVAIMSPNRPEWTICDFGIIQIGAVQVPMYPTLAEDDIRFILKDANIKTLFVHNKILFDKLNNILSDIHQELKIFLFDEAPGLPHWHEIIELGKKHPDINLQKYKDSVTPNDLLTLIYTSGTTGTPKGVMLTHHNLVSNVLSASEMYPEHFSKALSFLPLSHIFE
;
A
#
# COMPACT_ATOMS: atom_id res chain seq x y z
N GLN A 1 -14.86 -18.67 31.57
CA GLN A 1 -14.06 -17.48 31.86
C GLN A 1 -13.21 -17.20 30.60
N PHE A 2 -13.60 -16.19 29.78
CA PHE A 2 -12.80 -15.77 28.61
C PHE A 2 -11.56 -15.06 29.18
N ILE A 3 -10.40 -15.67 29.03
CA ILE A 3 -9.12 -15.02 29.33
C ILE A 3 -8.95 -13.95 28.26
N LYS A 4 -9.15 -12.68 28.61
CA LYS A 4 -8.86 -11.55 27.72
C LYS A 4 -7.36 -11.52 27.50
N HIS A 5 -6.95 -11.79 26.29
CA HIS A 5 -5.56 -11.74 25.84
C HIS A 5 -4.97 -10.34 26.13
N PRO A 6 -3.80 -10.22 26.74
CA PRO A 6 -3.18 -8.92 27.03
C PRO A 6 -2.91 -8.10 25.76
N TYR A 7 -2.76 -8.74 24.58
CA TYR A 7 -2.60 -8.07 23.29
C TYR A 7 -3.92 -7.48 22.75
N LEU A 8 -5.07 -8.07 23.04
CA LEU A 8 -6.38 -7.54 22.64
C LEU A 8 -6.70 -6.18 23.31
N ILE A 9 -6.24 -5.97 24.54
CA ILE A 9 -6.49 -4.71 25.28
C ILE A 9 -5.71 -3.54 24.63
N THR A 10 -4.57 -3.81 23.98
CA THR A 10 -3.79 -2.77 23.29
C THR A 10 -4.26 -2.48 21.86
N MET A 11 -5.06 -3.36 21.26
CA MET A 11 -5.58 -3.20 19.89
C MET A 11 -6.88 -2.37 19.82
N THR A 12 -7.56 -2.10 20.95
CA THR A 12 -8.79 -1.29 20.97
C THR A 12 -8.59 0.18 20.54
N SER A 13 -7.36 0.66 20.51
CA SER A 13 -7.01 1.99 20.00
C SER A 13 -6.76 2.04 18.50
N ILE A 14 -6.74 0.90 17.80
CA ILE A 14 -6.54 0.82 16.36
C ILE A 14 -7.91 1.01 15.72
N THR A 15 -8.08 2.12 15.02
CA THR A 15 -9.31 2.47 14.32
C THR A 15 -9.10 2.64 12.82
N ARG A 16 -7.86 2.92 12.41
CA ARG A 16 -7.43 3.07 11.02
C ARG A 16 -6.27 2.11 10.76
N VAL A 17 -6.14 1.61 9.55
CA VAL A 17 -5.11 0.60 9.23
C VAL A 17 -3.69 1.09 9.58
N PHE A 18 -3.38 2.34 9.30
CA PHE A 18 -2.04 2.88 9.62
C PHE A 18 -1.81 3.14 11.13
N ASP A 19 -2.82 3.04 12.00
CA ASP A 19 -2.61 3.04 13.46
C ASP A 19 -1.76 1.82 13.88
N LEU A 20 -1.76 0.75 13.06
CA LEU A 20 -0.87 -0.40 13.22
C LEU A 20 0.61 -0.01 13.25
N LEU A 21 1.03 1.02 12.52
CA LEU A 21 2.43 1.46 12.48
C LEU A 21 2.91 1.89 13.88
N LYS A 22 2.07 2.61 14.62
CA LYS A 22 2.38 3.02 16.01
C LYS A 22 2.40 1.81 16.94
N HIS A 23 1.50 0.86 16.74
CA HIS A 23 1.48 -0.39 17.48
C HIS A 23 2.74 -1.23 17.24
N ILE A 24 3.15 -1.36 15.96
CA ILE A 24 4.38 -2.05 15.55
C ILE A 24 5.59 -1.37 16.19
N GLN A 25 5.69 -0.04 16.10
CA GLN A 25 6.79 0.73 16.69
C GLN A 25 6.96 0.49 18.18
N LYS A 26 5.85 0.42 18.90
CA LYS A 26 5.86 0.25 20.35
C LYS A 26 6.18 -1.18 20.80
N ASN A 27 5.70 -2.18 20.06
CA ASN A 27 5.66 -3.56 20.57
C ASN A 27 6.55 -4.53 19.81
N PHE A 28 7.01 -4.19 18.58
CA PHE A 28 7.73 -5.11 17.69
C PHE A 28 9.00 -4.48 17.11
N GLN A 29 10.02 -4.32 17.95
CA GLN A 29 11.34 -3.88 17.49
C GLN A 29 12.11 -5.09 16.96
N LYS A 30 12.14 -5.24 15.62
CA LYS A 30 12.80 -6.35 14.90
C LYS A 30 13.77 -5.81 13.86
N GLU A 31 14.80 -6.60 13.56
CA GLU A 31 15.74 -6.33 12.47
C GLU A 31 15.19 -6.79 11.09
N ASP A 32 14.11 -7.58 11.10
CA ASP A 32 13.47 -8.13 9.91
C ASP A 32 11.93 -8.11 10.04
N ILE A 33 11.35 -6.93 10.32
CA ILE A 33 9.89 -6.79 10.44
C ILE A 33 9.20 -7.12 9.13
N ILE A 34 9.82 -6.78 8.02
CA ILE A 34 9.42 -7.18 6.67
C ILE A 34 10.65 -7.58 5.86
N ALA A 35 10.52 -8.60 5.03
CA ALA A 35 11.61 -9.08 4.20
C ALA A 35 11.09 -9.60 2.85
N GLY A 36 11.88 -9.42 1.81
CA GLY A 36 11.61 -9.97 0.48
C GLY A 36 12.84 -10.61 -0.14
N LYS A 37 12.65 -11.51 -1.09
CA LYS A 37 13.76 -12.19 -1.77
C LYS A 37 13.96 -11.61 -3.17
N HIS A 38 15.09 -10.97 -3.39
CA HIS A 38 15.51 -10.43 -4.68
C HIS A 38 16.74 -11.16 -5.21
N ALA A 39 16.69 -11.65 -6.43
CA ALA A 39 17.81 -12.37 -7.08
C ALA A 39 18.43 -13.45 -6.16
N GLY A 40 17.59 -14.16 -5.42
CA GLY A 40 18.05 -15.22 -4.51
C GLY A 40 18.51 -14.74 -3.13
N LYS A 41 18.66 -13.43 -2.91
CA LYS A 41 19.10 -12.84 -1.63
C LYS A 41 17.94 -12.21 -0.88
N TRP A 42 17.93 -12.31 0.45
CA TRP A 42 16.96 -11.67 1.31
C TRP A 42 17.32 -10.18 1.54
N ALA A 43 16.45 -9.28 1.11
CA ALA A 43 16.43 -7.89 1.57
C ALA A 43 15.54 -7.82 2.82
N LYS A 44 16.08 -7.30 3.92
CA LYS A 44 15.41 -7.19 5.21
C LYS A 44 15.32 -5.73 5.61
N TYR A 45 14.20 -5.35 6.21
CA TYR A 45 13.98 -4.01 6.76
C TYR A 45 13.69 -4.13 8.24
N SER A 46 14.44 -3.40 9.06
CA SER A 46 14.14 -3.28 10.49
C SER A 46 12.85 -2.48 10.70
N THR A 47 12.28 -2.58 11.90
CA THR A 47 11.09 -1.78 12.26
C THR A 47 11.32 -0.29 12.00
N ASN A 48 12.45 0.25 12.40
CA ASN A 48 12.75 1.67 12.21
C ASN A 48 12.90 2.04 10.73
N GLN A 49 13.61 1.22 9.94
CA GLN A 49 13.74 1.43 8.50
C GLN A 49 12.39 1.40 7.79
N PHE A 50 11.55 0.42 8.12
CA PHE A 50 10.20 0.32 7.54
C PHE A 50 9.37 1.58 7.82
N LEU A 51 9.29 2.01 9.08
CA LEU A 51 8.52 3.20 9.46
C LEU A 51 9.06 4.47 8.83
N GLN A 52 10.39 4.62 8.76
CA GLN A 52 11.03 5.76 8.11
C GLN A 52 10.67 5.81 6.61
N LEU A 53 10.79 4.69 5.89
CA LEU A 53 10.45 4.61 4.47
C LEU A 53 8.98 4.90 4.20
N VAL A 54 8.07 4.44 5.07
CA VAL A 54 6.64 4.77 5.00
C VAL A 54 6.42 6.27 5.12
N ASP A 55 7.04 6.93 6.10
CA ASP A 55 6.89 8.37 6.30
C ASP A 55 7.54 9.19 5.15
N GLU A 56 8.69 8.76 4.64
CA GLU A 56 9.35 9.37 3.48
C GLU A 56 8.50 9.22 2.22
N THR A 57 7.89 8.03 1.99
CA THR A 57 6.93 7.82 0.89
C THR A 57 5.77 8.79 0.98
N SER A 58 5.19 8.95 2.16
CA SER A 58 4.07 9.88 2.36
C SER A 58 4.43 11.32 2.03
N ARG A 59 5.58 11.81 2.54
CA ARG A 59 6.06 13.17 2.25
C ARG A 59 6.34 13.35 0.76
N GLY A 60 6.94 12.34 0.12
CA GLY A 60 7.20 12.37 -1.32
C GLY A 60 5.92 12.46 -2.14
N LEU A 61 4.90 11.67 -1.81
CA LEU A 61 3.59 11.70 -2.46
C LEU A 61 2.90 13.07 -2.28
N LEU A 62 2.93 13.64 -1.07
CA LEU A 62 2.42 14.98 -0.82
C LEU A 62 3.16 16.04 -1.64
N THR A 63 4.49 15.94 -1.77
CA THR A 63 5.30 16.83 -2.60
C THR A 63 4.95 16.70 -4.08
N LEU A 64 4.57 15.51 -4.55
CA LEU A 64 4.05 15.30 -5.91
C LEU A 64 2.65 15.86 -6.12
N GLY A 65 1.99 16.36 -5.07
CA GLY A 65 0.65 16.93 -5.12
C GLY A 65 -0.48 15.93 -4.89
N ILE A 66 -0.18 14.71 -4.42
CA ILE A 66 -1.20 13.73 -4.00
C ILE A 66 -1.89 14.26 -2.74
N LYS A 67 -3.21 14.16 -2.73
CA LYS A 67 -4.08 14.66 -1.66
C LYS A 67 -4.97 13.53 -1.15
N LYS A 68 -5.69 13.81 -0.06
CA LYS A 68 -6.77 12.95 0.43
C LYS A 68 -7.76 12.64 -0.70
N ASP A 69 -8.21 11.39 -0.77
CA ASP A 69 -9.12 10.83 -1.77
C ASP A 69 -8.55 10.66 -3.19
N ASP A 70 -7.30 11.11 -3.46
CA ASP A 70 -6.61 10.78 -4.72
C ASP A 70 -6.28 9.28 -4.76
N LYS A 71 -6.39 8.69 -5.96
CA LYS A 71 -6.13 7.26 -6.17
C LYS A 71 -4.70 7.06 -6.63
N VAL A 72 -3.99 6.18 -5.90
CA VAL A 72 -2.64 5.74 -6.22
C VAL A 72 -2.65 4.23 -6.40
N ALA A 73 -2.26 3.75 -7.58
CA ALA A 73 -2.27 2.32 -7.86
C ALA A 73 -0.91 1.66 -7.63
N ILE A 74 -0.96 0.36 -7.31
CA ILE A 74 0.23 -0.50 -7.22
C ILE A 74 -0.02 -1.75 -8.06
N MET A 75 0.83 -1.97 -9.08
CA MET A 75 0.80 -3.13 -9.95
C MET A 75 2.12 -3.91 -9.82
N SER A 76 2.17 -4.82 -8.84
CA SER A 76 3.38 -5.58 -8.52
C SER A 76 3.03 -6.91 -7.83
N PRO A 77 3.84 -7.97 -7.99
CA PRO A 77 3.81 -9.11 -7.08
C PRO A 77 4.24 -8.68 -5.68
N ASN A 78 4.08 -9.59 -4.69
CA ASN A 78 4.44 -9.34 -3.30
C ASN A 78 5.92 -8.94 -3.17
N ARG A 79 6.15 -7.84 -2.47
CA ARG A 79 7.47 -7.31 -2.14
C ARG A 79 7.38 -6.29 -1.00
N PRO A 80 8.44 -6.07 -0.21
CA PRO A 80 8.42 -5.10 0.89
C PRO A 80 8.03 -3.69 0.46
N GLU A 81 8.49 -3.26 -0.70
CA GLU A 81 8.24 -1.92 -1.24
C GLU A 81 6.74 -1.70 -1.52
N TRP A 82 6.01 -2.77 -1.86
CA TRP A 82 4.56 -2.72 -2.01
C TRP A 82 3.90 -2.26 -0.70
N THR A 83 4.24 -2.93 0.40
CA THR A 83 3.69 -2.62 1.74
C THR A 83 4.13 -1.24 2.23
N ILE A 84 5.39 -0.84 1.96
CA ILE A 84 5.89 0.51 2.29
C ILE A 84 5.07 1.57 1.58
N CYS A 85 4.84 1.41 0.28
CA CYS A 85 4.06 2.35 -0.52
C CYS A 85 2.59 2.37 -0.08
N ASP A 86 1.99 1.21 0.21
CA ASP A 86 0.61 1.12 0.68
C ASP A 86 0.39 1.94 1.95
N PHE A 87 1.19 1.69 2.99
CA PHE A 87 1.10 2.49 4.22
C PHE A 87 1.40 3.98 3.97
N GLY A 88 2.35 4.28 3.07
CA GLY A 88 2.67 5.65 2.68
C GLY A 88 1.50 6.38 2.02
N ILE A 89 0.70 5.68 1.21
CA ILE A 89 -0.49 6.19 0.54
C ILE A 89 -1.62 6.42 1.55
N ILE A 90 -1.95 5.40 2.34
CA ILE A 90 -3.16 5.43 3.18
C ILE A 90 -3.04 6.37 4.38
N GLN A 91 -1.82 6.58 4.92
CA GLN A 91 -1.68 7.47 6.09
C GLN A 91 -1.82 8.96 5.76
N ILE A 92 -1.82 9.36 4.48
CA ILE A 92 -2.13 10.71 4.03
C ILE A 92 -3.58 10.85 3.53
N GLY A 93 -4.37 9.78 3.67
CA GLY A 93 -5.77 9.72 3.24
C GLY A 93 -5.96 9.53 1.74
N ALA A 94 -4.91 9.22 1.00
CA ALA A 94 -5.05 8.77 -0.38
C ALA A 94 -5.55 7.32 -0.42
N VAL A 95 -6.20 6.95 -1.52
CA VAL A 95 -6.83 5.64 -1.69
C VAL A 95 -5.91 4.74 -2.50
N GLN A 96 -5.55 3.61 -1.94
CA GLN A 96 -4.75 2.61 -2.64
C GLN A 96 -5.62 1.81 -3.61
N VAL A 97 -5.11 1.56 -4.83
CA VAL A 97 -5.77 0.72 -5.85
C VAL A 97 -4.83 -0.42 -6.23
N PRO A 98 -5.04 -1.62 -5.67
CA PRO A 98 -4.21 -2.78 -5.98
C PRO A 98 -4.58 -3.33 -7.36
N MET A 99 -3.57 -3.60 -8.18
CA MET A 99 -3.75 -4.14 -9.51
C MET A 99 -2.90 -5.40 -9.69
N TYR A 100 -3.50 -6.47 -10.19
CA TYR A 100 -2.75 -7.67 -10.51
C TYR A 100 -1.83 -7.44 -11.73
N PRO A 101 -0.56 -7.88 -11.68
CA PRO A 101 0.35 -7.79 -12.84
C PRO A 101 -0.15 -8.54 -14.08
N THR A 102 -1.05 -9.49 -13.88
CA THR A 102 -1.60 -10.37 -14.93
C THR A 102 -2.90 -9.87 -15.55
N LEU A 103 -3.40 -8.70 -15.15
CA LEU A 103 -4.62 -8.12 -15.72
C LEU A 103 -4.52 -7.97 -17.24
N ALA A 104 -5.66 -8.17 -17.93
CA ALA A 104 -5.78 -7.87 -19.33
C ALA A 104 -5.67 -6.35 -19.59
N GLU A 105 -5.26 -5.96 -20.80
CA GLU A 105 -5.04 -4.55 -21.14
C GLU A 105 -6.33 -3.72 -21.04
N ASP A 106 -7.47 -4.30 -21.43
CA ASP A 106 -8.76 -3.62 -21.35
C ASP A 106 -9.20 -3.38 -19.91
N ASP A 107 -8.92 -4.34 -19.00
CA ASP A 107 -9.18 -4.17 -17.57
C ASP A 107 -8.29 -3.07 -16.98
N ILE A 108 -7.01 -3.05 -17.35
CA ILE A 108 -6.07 -2.00 -16.92
C ILE A 108 -6.58 -0.63 -17.39
N ARG A 109 -6.93 -0.50 -18.66
CA ARG A 109 -7.45 0.73 -19.27
C ARG A 109 -8.72 1.20 -18.55
N PHE A 110 -9.62 0.26 -18.25
CA PHE A 110 -10.85 0.54 -17.52
C PHE A 110 -10.54 1.07 -16.12
N ILE A 111 -9.71 0.36 -15.34
CA ILE A 111 -9.39 0.71 -13.94
C ILE A 111 -8.70 2.09 -13.86
N LEU A 112 -7.73 2.35 -14.75
CA LEU A 112 -7.02 3.64 -14.77
C LEU A 112 -7.98 4.81 -14.98
N LYS A 113 -8.97 4.66 -15.87
CA LYS A 113 -9.98 5.68 -16.16
C LYS A 113 -11.03 5.80 -15.05
N ASP A 114 -11.62 4.67 -14.66
CA ASP A 114 -12.73 4.63 -13.69
C ASP A 114 -12.30 5.15 -12.32
N ALA A 115 -11.15 4.71 -11.83
CA ALA A 115 -10.59 5.20 -10.56
C ALA A 115 -9.91 6.57 -10.69
N ASN A 116 -9.71 7.11 -11.89
CA ASN A 116 -8.97 8.35 -12.12
C ASN A 116 -7.58 8.33 -11.43
N ILE A 117 -6.79 7.28 -11.72
CA ILE A 117 -5.47 7.07 -11.11
C ILE A 117 -4.53 8.21 -11.48
N LYS A 118 -3.85 8.81 -10.48
CA LYS A 118 -2.89 9.89 -10.68
C LYS A 118 -1.45 9.44 -10.64
N THR A 119 -1.18 8.40 -9.85
CA THR A 119 0.17 7.84 -9.70
C THR A 119 0.08 6.32 -9.67
N LEU A 120 1.03 5.65 -10.34
CA LEU A 120 1.10 4.20 -10.44
C LEU A 120 2.51 3.72 -10.13
N PHE A 121 2.62 2.82 -9.17
CA PHE A 121 3.84 2.05 -8.92
C PHE A 121 3.75 0.72 -9.67
N VAL A 122 4.79 0.41 -10.47
CA VAL A 122 4.84 -0.82 -11.26
C VAL A 122 6.04 -1.67 -10.89
N HIS A 123 5.91 -2.98 -11.02
CA HIS A 123 6.98 -3.90 -10.66
C HIS A 123 8.28 -3.61 -11.41
N ASN A 124 8.24 -3.62 -12.75
CA ASN A 124 9.43 -3.57 -13.60
C ASN A 124 9.17 -2.96 -14.97
N LYS A 125 10.24 -2.89 -15.79
CA LYS A 125 10.17 -2.36 -17.14
C LYS A 125 9.20 -3.11 -18.06
N ILE A 126 9.03 -4.42 -17.90
CA ILE A 126 8.11 -5.21 -18.76
C ILE A 126 6.67 -4.72 -18.54
N LEU A 127 6.25 -4.51 -17.29
CA LEU A 127 4.93 -3.95 -17.00
C LEU A 127 4.83 -2.48 -17.43
N PHE A 128 5.88 -1.71 -17.29
CA PHE A 128 5.92 -0.33 -17.77
C PHE A 128 5.71 -0.25 -19.28
N ASP A 129 6.41 -1.07 -20.07
CA ASP A 129 6.28 -1.11 -21.53
C ASP A 129 4.85 -1.53 -21.95
N LYS A 130 4.26 -2.52 -21.26
CA LYS A 130 2.86 -2.90 -21.44
C LYS A 130 1.90 -1.72 -21.20
N LEU A 131 2.14 -0.95 -20.16
CA LEU A 131 1.33 0.22 -19.82
C LEU A 131 1.47 1.34 -20.85
N ASN A 132 2.67 1.58 -21.38
CA ASN A 132 2.89 2.63 -22.41
C ASN A 132 2.00 2.44 -23.63
N ASN A 133 1.78 1.19 -24.07
CA ASN A 133 0.88 0.89 -25.17
C ASN A 133 -0.59 1.24 -24.85
N ILE A 134 -0.96 1.11 -23.56
CA ILE A 134 -2.31 1.43 -23.08
C ILE A 134 -2.47 2.94 -22.90
N LEU A 135 -1.43 3.62 -22.42
CA LEU A 135 -1.47 5.04 -22.06
C LEU A 135 -1.52 5.96 -23.28
N SER A 136 -1.04 5.52 -24.44
CA SER A 136 -1.19 6.27 -25.69
C SER A 136 -2.65 6.64 -26.00
N ASP A 137 -3.57 5.81 -25.51
CA ASP A 137 -5.01 5.95 -25.73
C ASP A 137 -5.72 6.68 -24.56
N ILE A 138 -5.01 6.87 -23.44
CA ILE A 138 -5.54 7.52 -22.25
C ILE A 138 -4.93 8.91 -22.14
N HIS A 139 -5.67 9.95 -22.53
CA HIS A 139 -5.27 11.35 -22.36
C HIS A 139 -5.32 11.77 -20.88
N GLN A 140 -4.63 11.02 -20.01
CA GLN A 140 -4.58 11.27 -18.57
C GLN A 140 -3.13 11.50 -18.14
N GLU A 141 -2.88 12.56 -17.38
CA GLU A 141 -1.59 12.80 -16.77
C GLU A 141 -1.37 11.78 -15.64
N LEU A 142 -0.57 10.76 -15.91
CA LEU A 142 -0.25 9.67 -14.99
C LEU A 142 1.25 9.64 -14.72
N LYS A 143 1.62 9.70 -13.43
CA LYS A 143 3.01 9.53 -12.99
C LYS A 143 3.27 8.07 -12.69
N ILE A 144 4.29 7.48 -13.32
CA ILE A 144 4.63 6.06 -13.13
C ILE A 144 6.03 5.94 -12.55
N PHE A 145 6.16 5.11 -11.51
CA PHE A 145 7.42 4.80 -10.85
C PHE A 145 7.62 3.28 -10.81
N LEU A 146 8.84 2.83 -11.11
CA LEU A 146 9.18 1.41 -11.10
C LEU A 146 9.74 1.01 -9.74
N PHE A 147 9.44 -0.21 -9.31
CA PHE A 147 10.11 -0.81 -8.16
C PHE A 147 11.48 -1.38 -8.51
N ASP A 148 11.64 -1.96 -9.70
CA ASP A 148 12.93 -2.40 -10.19
C ASP A 148 13.62 -1.28 -10.97
N GLU A 149 14.92 -1.11 -10.78
CA GLU A 149 15.69 -0.12 -11.52
C GLU A 149 15.69 -0.42 -13.02
N ALA A 150 15.47 0.61 -13.82
CA ALA A 150 15.60 0.55 -15.27
C ALA A 150 16.19 1.86 -15.80
N PRO A 151 17.23 1.82 -16.66
CA PRO A 151 17.89 3.03 -17.13
C PRO A 151 16.93 4.01 -17.81
N GLY A 152 16.95 5.27 -17.35
CA GLY A 152 16.15 6.36 -17.89
C GLY A 152 14.66 6.34 -17.52
N LEU A 153 14.22 5.44 -16.66
CA LEU A 153 12.84 5.41 -16.16
C LEU A 153 12.78 5.83 -14.68
N PRO A 154 11.68 6.50 -14.26
CA PRO A 154 11.48 6.92 -12.88
C PRO A 154 11.44 5.71 -11.94
N HIS A 155 12.17 5.79 -10.85
CA HIS A 155 12.25 4.74 -9.82
C HIS A 155 11.54 5.20 -8.54
N TRP A 156 10.92 4.28 -7.81
CA TRP A 156 10.18 4.60 -6.58
C TRP A 156 11.04 5.28 -5.50
N HIS A 157 12.37 5.08 -5.52
CA HIS A 157 13.30 5.81 -4.64
C HIS A 157 13.26 7.33 -4.88
N GLU A 158 12.85 7.82 -6.05
CA GLU A 158 12.67 9.24 -6.28
C GLU A 158 11.61 9.83 -5.35
N ILE A 159 10.55 9.06 -5.05
CA ILE A 159 9.54 9.44 -4.07
C ILE A 159 10.14 9.52 -2.67
N ILE A 160 10.97 8.55 -2.30
CA ILE A 160 11.69 8.53 -1.02
C ILE A 160 12.59 9.76 -0.90
N GLU A 161 13.39 10.04 -1.94
CA GLU A 161 14.29 11.21 -1.95
C GLU A 161 13.54 12.55 -1.91
N LEU A 162 12.39 12.64 -2.56
CA LEU A 162 11.49 13.80 -2.41
C LEU A 162 11.02 13.95 -0.95
N GLY A 163 10.61 12.86 -0.32
CA GLY A 163 10.17 12.86 1.07
C GLY A 163 11.28 13.24 2.06
N LYS A 164 12.51 12.80 1.83
CA LYS A 164 13.69 13.17 2.63
C LYS A 164 14.01 14.66 2.54
N LYS A 165 13.80 15.28 1.39
CA LYS A 165 14.03 16.71 1.17
C LYS A 165 13.00 17.61 1.87
N HIS A 166 11.86 17.04 2.28
CA HIS A 166 10.77 17.78 2.92
C HIS A 166 10.40 17.23 4.31
N PRO A 167 11.36 17.14 5.25
CA PRO A 167 11.12 16.63 6.61
C PRO A 167 10.18 17.54 7.43
N ASP A 168 10.03 18.80 7.00
CA ASP A 168 9.16 19.82 7.57
C ASP A 168 7.67 19.54 7.35
N ILE A 169 7.31 18.69 6.40
CA ILE A 169 5.90 18.30 6.19
C ILE A 169 5.39 17.55 7.43
N ASN A 170 4.44 18.19 8.13
CA ASN A 170 3.81 17.61 9.31
C ASN A 170 2.80 16.52 8.92
N LEU A 171 3.27 15.26 8.87
CA LEU A 171 2.42 14.11 8.57
C LEU A 171 1.29 13.91 9.58
N GLN A 172 1.47 14.31 10.84
CA GLN A 172 0.43 14.13 11.85
C GLN A 172 -0.86 14.86 11.46
N LYS A 173 -0.74 16.07 10.89
CA LYS A 173 -1.89 16.82 10.38
C LYS A 173 -2.72 16.02 9.35
N TYR A 174 -2.05 15.27 8.46
CA TYR A 174 -2.72 14.44 7.46
C TYR A 174 -3.33 13.20 8.11
N LYS A 175 -2.58 12.51 8.97
CA LYS A 175 -3.08 11.36 9.74
C LYS A 175 -4.32 11.71 10.55
N ASP A 176 -4.36 12.89 11.17
CA ASP A 176 -5.50 13.36 11.98
C ASP A 176 -6.74 13.70 11.13
N SER A 177 -6.54 14.00 9.84
CA SER A 177 -7.65 14.27 8.92
C SER A 177 -8.34 13.01 8.37
N VAL A 178 -7.76 11.83 8.62
CA VAL A 178 -8.31 10.55 8.16
C VAL A 178 -9.17 9.93 9.26
N THR A 179 -10.40 9.58 8.90
CA THR A 179 -11.35 8.91 9.79
C THR A 179 -11.45 7.41 9.51
N PRO A 180 -11.98 6.59 10.44
CA PRO A 180 -12.21 5.16 10.19
C PRO A 180 -13.14 4.86 9.00
N ASN A 181 -14.03 5.79 8.68
CA ASN A 181 -15.01 5.64 7.59
C ASN A 181 -14.48 6.15 6.24
N ASP A 182 -13.30 6.76 6.20
CA ASP A 182 -12.70 7.17 4.94
C ASP A 182 -12.32 5.93 4.11
N LEU A 183 -12.38 6.10 2.80
CA LEU A 183 -12.03 5.05 1.85
C LEU A 183 -10.53 4.74 1.96
N LEU A 184 -10.23 3.47 2.14
CA LEU A 184 -8.87 2.96 2.24
C LEU A 184 -8.37 2.45 0.90
N THR A 185 -9.18 1.62 0.24
CA THR A 185 -8.79 0.93 -0.99
C THR A 185 -9.98 0.68 -1.91
N LEU A 186 -9.67 0.62 -3.22
CA LEU A 186 -10.58 0.19 -4.28
C LEU A 186 -10.05 -1.09 -4.90
N ILE A 187 -10.72 -2.22 -4.64
CA ILE A 187 -10.33 -3.52 -5.18
C ILE A 187 -11.24 -3.87 -6.35
N TYR A 188 -10.66 -3.93 -7.55
CA TYR A 188 -11.41 -4.29 -8.73
C TYR A 188 -11.55 -5.80 -8.88
N THR A 189 -12.80 -6.26 -9.01
CA THR A 189 -13.15 -7.67 -9.23
C THR A 189 -13.81 -7.82 -10.58
N SER A 190 -13.66 -9.01 -11.20
CA SER A 190 -14.39 -9.37 -12.42
C SER A 190 -15.89 -9.42 -12.10
N GLY A 191 -16.62 -8.42 -12.58
CA GLY A 191 -18.08 -8.42 -12.44
C GLY A 191 -18.73 -9.55 -13.23
N THR A 192 -19.87 -10.05 -12.77
CA THR A 192 -20.69 -11.06 -13.50
C THR A 192 -21.12 -10.58 -14.89
N THR A 193 -21.04 -9.30 -15.16
CA THR A 193 -21.39 -8.63 -16.43
C THR A 193 -20.19 -8.40 -17.34
N GLY A 194 -18.98 -8.89 -16.97
CA GLY A 194 -17.75 -8.74 -17.76
C GLY A 194 -16.99 -7.42 -17.52
N THR A 195 -17.63 -6.38 -16.99
CA THR A 195 -16.96 -5.12 -16.65
C THR A 195 -16.46 -5.17 -15.21
N PRO A 196 -15.18 -4.83 -14.91
CA PRO A 196 -14.67 -4.80 -13.56
C PRO A 196 -15.47 -3.83 -12.66
N LYS A 197 -15.63 -4.21 -11.39
CA LYS A 197 -16.30 -3.38 -10.38
C LYS A 197 -15.35 -3.06 -9.25
N GLY A 198 -15.20 -1.78 -8.89
CA GLY A 198 -14.40 -1.33 -7.77
C GLY A 198 -15.13 -1.53 -6.44
N VAL A 199 -14.70 -2.49 -5.64
CA VAL A 199 -15.18 -2.69 -4.28
C VAL A 199 -14.54 -1.67 -3.37
N MET A 200 -15.36 -0.84 -2.74
CA MET A 200 -14.93 0.24 -1.83
C MET A 200 -14.80 -0.29 -0.40
N LEU A 201 -13.60 -0.26 0.15
CA LEU A 201 -13.35 -0.67 1.54
C LEU A 201 -12.79 0.51 2.34
N THR A 202 -13.36 0.73 3.52
CA THR A 202 -12.93 1.75 4.47
C THR A 202 -11.85 1.20 5.42
N HIS A 203 -11.17 2.10 6.14
CA HIS A 203 -10.29 1.68 7.24
C HIS A 203 -11.03 0.82 8.26
N HIS A 204 -12.26 1.17 8.59
CA HIS A 204 -13.09 0.42 9.55
C HIS A 204 -13.35 -1.02 9.07
N ASN A 205 -13.63 -1.22 7.78
CA ASN A 205 -13.87 -2.56 7.25
C ASN A 205 -12.66 -3.49 7.47
N LEU A 206 -11.44 -3.00 7.15
CA LEU A 206 -10.24 -3.81 7.35
C LEU A 206 -9.92 -4.01 8.82
N VAL A 207 -9.94 -2.95 9.62
CA VAL A 207 -9.60 -3.03 11.04
C VAL A 207 -10.53 -3.98 11.78
N SER A 208 -11.84 -3.91 11.54
CA SER A 208 -12.80 -4.82 12.18
C SER A 208 -12.55 -6.29 11.80
N ASN A 209 -12.22 -6.55 10.53
CA ASN A 209 -11.89 -7.90 10.07
C ASN A 209 -10.60 -8.42 10.72
N VAL A 210 -9.52 -7.60 10.71
CA VAL A 210 -8.23 -7.97 11.31
C VAL A 210 -8.37 -8.21 12.81
N LEU A 211 -9.11 -7.38 13.53
CA LEU A 211 -9.33 -7.57 14.96
C LEU A 211 -10.07 -8.87 15.25
N SER A 212 -11.11 -9.19 14.48
CA SER A 212 -11.84 -10.45 14.62
C SER A 212 -10.97 -11.67 14.29
N ALA A 213 -10.16 -11.58 13.23
CA ALA A 213 -9.25 -12.65 12.84
C ALA A 213 -8.10 -12.84 13.85
N SER A 214 -7.63 -11.77 14.49
CA SER A 214 -6.51 -11.83 15.45
C SER A 214 -6.83 -12.72 16.67
N GLU A 215 -8.09 -12.89 17.01
CA GLU A 215 -8.53 -13.80 18.09
C GLU A 215 -8.26 -15.28 17.78
N MET A 216 -8.06 -15.61 16.49
CA MET A 216 -7.84 -16.98 16.01
C MET A 216 -6.35 -17.37 15.93
N TYR A 217 -5.43 -16.38 16.01
CA TYR A 217 -4.00 -16.65 15.88
C TYR A 217 -3.36 -17.10 17.21
N PRO A 218 -2.41 -18.06 17.17
CA PRO A 218 -1.67 -18.51 18.36
C PRO A 218 -0.80 -17.41 18.95
N GLU A 219 -0.67 -17.39 20.27
CA GLU A 219 0.12 -16.40 21.03
C GLU A 219 1.60 -16.27 20.61
N HIS A 220 2.17 -17.29 19.99
CA HIS A 220 3.62 -17.40 19.73
C HIS A 220 3.99 -17.24 18.24
N PHE A 221 3.12 -16.63 17.49
CA PHE A 221 3.37 -16.43 16.04
C PHE A 221 4.40 -15.33 15.83
N SER A 222 5.64 -15.70 15.43
CA SER A 222 6.75 -14.74 15.32
C SER A 222 7.04 -14.31 13.87
N LYS A 223 6.68 -15.12 12.88
CA LYS A 223 6.92 -14.90 11.45
C LYS A 223 5.82 -15.51 10.61
N ALA A 224 5.45 -14.83 9.53
CA ALA A 224 4.52 -15.30 8.52
C ALA A 224 5.17 -15.25 7.14
N LEU A 225 4.75 -16.15 6.26
CA LEU A 225 5.08 -16.10 4.85
C LEU A 225 3.91 -15.46 4.11
N SER A 226 4.13 -14.27 3.55
CA SER A 226 3.21 -13.63 2.62
C SER A 226 3.34 -14.30 1.26
N PHE A 227 2.34 -15.06 0.83
CA PHE A 227 2.32 -15.79 -0.45
C PHE A 227 1.04 -15.58 -1.26
N LEU A 228 -0.06 -15.18 -0.62
CA LEU A 228 -1.24 -14.71 -1.32
C LEU A 228 -0.96 -13.33 -1.91
N PRO A 229 -1.53 -12.98 -3.07
CA PRO A 229 -1.28 -11.67 -3.65
C PRO A 229 -1.70 -10.53 -2.72
N LEU A 230 -0.80 -9.59 -2.46
CA LEU A 230 -1.12 -8.35 -1.72
C LEU A 230 -2.21 -7.50 -2.43
N SER A 231 -2.51 -7.81 -3.69
CA SER A 231 -3.65 -7.24 -4.41
C SER A 231 -4.99 -7.83 -3.97
N HIS A 232 -4.98 -8.83 -3.10
CA HIS A 232 -6.18 -9.48 -2.55
C HIS A 232 -6.36 -9.11 -1.09
N ILE A 233 -7.62 -8.95 -0.66
CA ILE A 233 -7.97 -8.48 0.68
C ILE A 233 -7.56 -9.44 1.81
N PHE A 234 -7.21 -10.67 1.51
CA PHE A 234 -6.85 -11.70 2.50
C PHE A 234 -5.34 -11.79 2.81
N GLU A 235 -4.49 -10.98 2.21
CA GLU A 235 -3.06 -10.91 2.55
C GLU A 235 -2.66 -9.66 3.39
#